data_ee62039a83b2f8f31a6453e4a61ef69b
#
_entry.id   ee62039a83b2f8f31a6453e4a61ef69b
#
_cell.length_a   1.000
_cell.length_b   1.000
_cell.length_c   1.000
_cell.angle_alpha   90.00
_cell.angle_beta   90.00
_cell.angle_gamma   90.00
#
_symmetry.space_group_name_H-M   'P 1'
#
loop_
_entity.id
_entity.type
_entity.pdbx_description
1 polymer ?
#
loop_
_entity_poly.entity_id
_entity_poly.type
_entity_poly.pdbx_seq_one_letter_code
_entity_poly.pdbx_strand_id
1 'polypeptide(L)'
;MIDKKREGDPIMSKHILVCLPISAEQRARIETVQGFAYRFTTPDTATAEDALWADAVLGNLPVPLIRQNDHLEWFQSNAAGPNNYLEPGVLPEGCIVTNATGAYGLAISECMLALWLSLLKELPTYRDNQREHRWAPTGHSVGSIAGSRVLCVGMGDIGSNFARRAHALGAEVVGVRRTVHPDTPCPDYCTRVVAQSELDAELPQADLVALSLPDTPETRHLFNAGRMALCKPGAILLNVGRGTAVDGEALAAAVHSAALRCRAGRDGPRAAAAGASPVGRAQRDHHAPCHRRLQPAQDTGQHRGYLCAQPQALCRRSAAG
;
A
#
# COMPACT_ATOMS: atom_id res chain seq x y z
N MET A 1 -22.95 35.75 -12.56
CA MET A 1 -24.29 36.11 -12.04
C MET A 1 -24.51 35.16 -10.86
N ILE A 2 -24.39 35.64 -9.63
CA ILE A 2 -24.58 34.82 -8.43
C ILE A 2 -26.10 34.75 -8.24
N ASP A 3 -26.64 33.54 -8.40
CA ASP A 3 -28.04 33.24 -8.23
C ASP A 3 -28.45 33.51 -6.77
N LYS A 4 -29.30 34.54 -6.55
CA LYS A 4 -29.85 34.86 -5.24
C LYS A 4 -30.83 33.74 -4.85
N LYS A 5 -30.38 32.79 -3.98
CA LYS A 5 -31.30 31.92 -3.26
C LYS A 5 -32.40 32.77 -2.59
N ARG A 6 -33.66 32.46 -2.92
CA ARG A 6 -34.82 33.01 -2.25
C ARG A 6 -34.87 32.43 -0.82
N GLU A 7 -35.00 33.31 0.17
CA GLU A 7 -35.30 32.92 1.55
C GLU A 7 -36.66 32.20 1.56
N GLY A 8 -36.64 30.88 1.84
CA GLY A 8 -37.86 30.07 1.95
C GLY A 8 -37.85 28.72 1.23
N ASP A 9 -36.89 28.42 0.36
CA ASP A 9 -36.77 27.07 -0.22
C ASP A 9 -36.31 26.09 0.87
N PRO A 10 -36.95 24.91 0.99
CA PRO A 10 -36.47 23.87 1.91
C PRO A 10 -35.03 23.54 1.51
N ILE A 11 -34.11 23.67 2.48
CA ILE A 11 -32.71 23.27 2.30
C ILE A 11 -32.77 21.78 1.98
N MET A 12 -32.66 21.42 0.71
CA MET A 12 -32.51 20.02 0.31
C MET A 12 -31.20 19.53 0.95
N SER A 13 -31.34 18.70 1.95
CA SER A 13 -30.16 18.13 2.62
C SER A 13 -29.43 17.23 1.62
N LYS A 14 -28.11 17.48 1.42
CA LYS A 14 -27.27 16.61 0.60
C LYS A 14 -27.23 15.21 1.19
N HIS A 15 -27.21 14.20 0.34
CA HIS A 15 -27.24 12.80 0.67
C HIS A 15 -25.81 12.23 0.73
N ILE A 16 -25.40 11.73 1.88
CA ILE A 16 -24.07 11.16 2.09
C ILE A 16 -24.19 9.66 2.31
N LEU A 17 -23.63 8.89 1.40
CA LEU A 17 -23.50 7.43 1.53
C LEU A 17 -22.15 7.09 2.16
N VAL A 18 -22.17 6.50 3.35
CA VAL A 18 -20.98 5.98 4.02
C VAL A 18 -20.87 4.49 3.72
N CYS A 19 -20.00 4.15 2.79
CA CYS A 19 -19.76 2.77 2.33
C CYS A 19 -18.48 2.21 2.97
N LEU A 20 -18.52 2.05 4.31
CA LEU A 20 -17.39 1.60 5.14
C LEU A 20 -17.89 0.73 6.30
N PRO A 21 -17.14 -0.31 6.67
CA PRO A 21 -17.37 -1.03 7.91
C PRO A 21 -16.90 -0.17 9.09
N ILE A 22 -17.83 0.56 9.71
CA ILE A 22 -17.54 1.46 10.85
C ILE A 22 -18.23 0.98 12.12
N SER A 23 -17.70 1.39 13.29
CA SER A 23 -18.31 1.14 14.59
C SER A 23 -19.50 2.08 14.85
N ALA A 24 -20.33 1.73 15.84
CA ALA A 24 -21.44 2.60 16.27
C ALA A 24 -20.93 3.98 16.76
N GLU A 25 -19.77 4.03 17.41
CA GLU A 25 -19.14 5.28 17.84
C GLU A 25 -18.70 6.15 16.66
N GLN A 26 -18.04 5.54 15.65
CA GLN A 26 -17.65 6.24 14.43
C GLN A 26 -18.87 6.76 13.68
N ARG A 27 -19.93 5.96 13.60
CA ARG A 27 -21.21 6.39 13.02
C ARG A 27 -21.78 7.60 13.75
N ALA A 28 -21.91 7.53 15.08
CA ALA A 28 -22.40 8.63 15.89
C ALA A 28 -21.58 9.90 15.67
N ARG A 29 -20.26 9.77 15.54
CA ARG A 29 -19.36 10.91 15.26
C ARG A 29 -19.62 11.51 13.87
N ILE A 30 -19.87 10.71 12.84
CA ILE A 30 -20.23 11.21 11.50
C ILE A 30 -21.56 11.96 11.56
N GLU A 31 -22.57 11.41 12.24
CA GLU A 31 -23.90 11.97 12.38
C GLU A 31 -23.94 13.29 13.21
N THR A 32 -22.84 13.67 13.88
CA THR A 32 -22.75 15.01 14.52
C THR A 32 -22.72 16.16 13.52
N VAL A 33 -22.33 15.92 12.28
CA VAL A 33 -22.31 16.94 11.22
C VAL A 33 -23.74 17.09 10.68
N GLN A 34 -24.38 18.20 11.00
CA GLN A 34 -25.77 18.47 10.68
C GLN A 34 -25.95 19.00 9.25
N GLY A 35 -27.18 18.94 8.72
CA GLY A 35 -27.53 19.46 7.41
C GLY A 35 -27.37 18.43 6.27
N PHE A 36 -27.11 17.17 6.61
CA PHE A 36 -26.98 16.05 5.65
C PHE A 36 -27.91 14.91 6.02
N ALA A 37 -28.35 14.16 5.01
CA ALA A 37 -28.97 12.87 5.19
C ALA A 37 -27.94 11.76 5.02
N TYR A 38 -27.87 10.79 5.94
CA TYR A 38 -26.87 9.75 5.94
C TYR A 38 -27.49 8.37 5.68
N ARG A 39 -26.82 7.59 4.79
CA ARG A 39 -27.01 6.14 4.71
C ARG A 39 -25.67 5.44 4.99
N PHE A 40 -25.74 4.30 5.66
CA PHE A 40 -24.57 3.52 6.04
C PHE A 40 -24.69 2.12 5.44
N THR A 41 -23.66 1.70 4.73
CA THR A 41 -23.57 0.39 4.08
C THR A 41 -22.12 -0.09 4.07
N THR A 42 -21.88 -1.25 3.50
CA THR A 42 -20.53 -1.77 3.25
C THR A 42 -20.40 -2.10 1.77
N PRO A 43 -19.18 -2.27 1.23
CA PRO A 43 -19.01 -2.67 -0.17
C PRO A 43 -19.73 -3.95 -0.57
N ASP A 44 -19.95 -4.87 0.39
CA ASP A 44 -20.60 -6.15 0.14
C ASP A 44 -22.14 -6.07 0.19
N THR A 45 -22.70 -5.01 0.81
CA THR A 45 -24.14 -4.85 1.04
C THR A 45 -24.75 -3.66 0.29
N ALA A 46 -23.91 -2.81 -0.32
CA ALA A 46 -24.34 -1.66 -1.08
C ALA A 46 -25.18 -2.07 -2.29
N THR A 47 -26.22 -1.28 -2.57
CA THR A 47 -27.17 -1.48 -3.66
C THR A 47 -27.08 -0.38 -4.71
N ALA A 48 -27.71 -0.59 -5.87
CA ALA A 48 -27.86 0.44 -6.89
C ALA A 48 -28.69 1.63 -6.38
N GLU A 49 -29.69 1.36 -5.55
CA GLU A 49 -30.51 2.42 -4.92
C GLU A 49 -29.64 3.32 -4.03
N ASP A 50 -28.74 2.74 -3.23
CA ASP A 50 -27.82 3.52 -2.40
C ASP A 50 -26.89 4.39 -3.25
N ALA A 51 -26.38 3.84 -4.36
CA ALA A 51 -25.52 4.57 -5.27
C ALA A 51 -26.24 5.76 -5.91
N LEU A 52 -27.47 5.55 -6.42
CA LEU A 52 -28.27 6.57 -7.08
C LEU A 52 -28.83 7.62 -6.10
N TRP A 53 -28.95 7.28 -4.82
CA TRP A 53 -29.42 8.21 -3.80
C TRP A 53 -28.34 9.22 -3.38
N ALA A 54 -27.05 8.94 -3.56
CA ALA A 54 -25.95 9.69 -2.98
C ALA A 54 -25.53 10.92 -3.81
N ASP A 55 -25.44 12.09 -3.18
CA ASP A 55 -24.70 13.25 -3.69
C ASP A 55 -23.19 13.17 -3.35
N ALA A 56 -22.85 12.47 -2.25
CA ALA A 56 -21.47 12.22 -1.85
C ALA A 56 -21.30 10.78 -1.34
N VAL A 57 -20.14 10.19 -1.61
CA VAL A 57 -19.77 8.83 -1.15
C VAL A 57 -18.49 8.89 -0.33
N LEU A 58 -18.55 8.38 0.89
CA LEU A 58 -17.39 8.16 1.76
C LEU A 58 -17.10 6.65 1.80
N GLY A 59 -15.97 6.23 1.26
CA GLY A 59 -15.58 4.83 1.22
C GLY A 59 -15.49 4.25 -0.17
N ASN A 60 -15.33 2.93 -0.26
CA ASN A 60 -15.08 2.25 -1.53
C ASN A 60 -16.35 1.58 -2.07
N LEU A 61 -17.30 2.37 -2.54
CA LEU A 61 -18.47 1.85 -3.24
C LEU A 61 -18.01 1.06 -4.49
N PRO A 62 -18.55 -0.14 -4.77
CA PRO A 62 -18.16 -0.92 -5.95
C PRO A 62 -18.29 -0.13 -7.26
N VAL A 63 -17.29 -0.22 -8.15
CA VAL A 63 -17.27 0.52 -9.43
C VAL A 63 -18.53 0.30 -10.26
N PRO A 64 -19.10 -0.92 -10.39
CA PRO A 64 -20.34 -1.12 -11.15
C PRO A 64 -21.54 -0.37 -10.57
N LEU A 65 -21.56 -0.08 -9.27
CA LEU A 65 -22.62 0.68 -8.63
C LEU A 65 -22.41 2.19 -8.80
N ILE A 66 -21.21 2.69 -8.46
CA ILE A 66 -20.93 4.13 -8.52
C ILE A 66 -21.03 4.68 -9.95
N ARG A 67 -20.72 3.87 -10.97
CA ARG A 67 -20.86 4.21 -12.39
C ARG A 67 -22.29 4.54 -12.80
N GLN A 68 -23.29 4.08 -12.04
CA GLN A 68 -24.70 4.36 -12.31
C GLN A 68 -25.14 5.74 -11.82
N ASN A 69 -24.34 6.39 -10.97
CA ASN A 69 -24.65 7.72 -10.44
C ASN A 69 -24.04 8.78 -11.35
N ASP A 70 -24.90 9.55 -12.02
CA ASP A 70 -24.53 10.62 -12.96
C ASP A 70 -24.50 12.03 -12.33
N HIS A 71 -24.86 12.15 -11.03
CA HIS A 71 -24.93 13.41 -10.30
C HIS A 71 -24.06 13.47 -9.04
N LEU A 72 -23.19 12.47 -8.82
CA LEU A 72 -22.29 12.44 -7.68
C LEU A 72 -21.33 13.64 -7.69
N GLU A 73 -21.36 14.42 -6.63
CA GLU A 73 -20.57 15.63 -6.52
C GLU A 73 -19.20 15.39 -5.85
N TRP A 74 -19.15 14.46 -4.90
CA TRP A 74 -17.93 14.17 -4.15
C TRP A 74 -17.76 12.68 -3.87
N PHE A 75 -16.57 12.19 -4.15
CA PHE A 75 -16.13 10.84 -3.82
C PHE A 75 -14.87 10.86 -2.96
N GLN A 76 -14.98 10.42 -1.71
CA GLN A 76 -13.86 10.19 -0.80
C GLN A 76 -13.49 8.71 -0.79
N SER A 77 -12.40 8.34 -1.45
CA SER A 77 -11.88 6.97 -1.41
C SER A 77 -11.28 6.64 -0.04
N ASN A 78 -11.54 5.43 0.46
CA ASN A 78 -10.87 4.88 1.64
C ASN A 78 -9.49 4.28 1.32
N ALA A 79 -8.98 4.46 0.11
CA ALA A 79 -7.65 4.04 -0.30
C ALA A 79 -6.79 5.26 -0.65
N ALA A 80 -5.48 5.16 -0.46
CA ALA A 80 -4.55 6.21 -0.89
C ALA A 80 -4.40 6.28 -2.42
N GLY A 81 -4.74 5.20 -3.14
CA GLY A 81 -4.69 5.12 -4.61
C GLY A 81 -6.04 4.73 -5.18
N PRO A 82 -6.88 5.69 -5.61
CA PRO A 82 -8.23 5.44 -6.14
C PRO A 82 -8.24 5.14 -7.65
N ASN A 83 -7.19 4.57 -8.24
CA ASN A 83 -6.98 4.45 -9.68
C ASN A 83 -8.18 3.91 -10.46
N ASN A 84 -8.85 2.88 -9.94
CA ASN A 84 -10.04 2.26 -10.55
C ASN A 84 -11.27 3.17 -10.60
N TYR A 85 -11.31 4.23 -9.79
CA TYR A 85 -12.37 5.23 -9.82
C TYR A 85 -12.06 6.39 -10.77
N LEU A 86 -10.79 6.55 -11.16
CA LEU A 86 -10.33 7.59 -12.07
C LEU A 86 -10.38 7.15 -13.55
N GLU A 87 -10.84 5.93 -13.82
CA GLU A 87 -11.05 5.47 -15.18
C GLU A 87 -12.20 6.26 -15.84
N PRO A 88 -12.10 6.57 -17.13
CA PRO A 88 -13.15 7.29 -17.86
C PRO A 88 -14.53 6.63 -17.69
N GLY A 89 -15.54 7.46 -17.40
CA GLY A 89 -16.92 7.01 -17.23
C GLY A 89 -17.22 6.24 -15.95
N VAL A 90 -16.33 6.26 -14.95
CA VAL A 90 -16.63 5.71 -13.62
C VAL A 90 -17.28 6.74 -12.72
N LEU A 91 -16.79 7.95 -12.71
CA LEU A 91 -17.38 9.07 -11.97
C LEU A 91 -17.92 10.12 -12.96
N PRO A 92 -18.95 10.87 -12.60
CA PRO A 92 -19.46 11.94 -13.46
C PRO A 92 -18.44 13.06 -13.62
N GLU A 93 -18.56 13.80 -14.72
CA GLU A 93 -17.73 14.98 -14.97
C GLU A 93 -17.94 16.03 -13.88
N GLY A 94 -16.86 16.58 -13.37
CA GLY A 94 -16.91 17.58 -12.28
C GLY A 94 -16.97 16.98 -10.88
N CYS A 95 -17.09 15.66 -10.72
CA CYS A 95 -17.04 15.02 -9.39
C CYS A 95 -15.68 15.28 -8.72
N ILE A 96 -15.71 15.82 -7.51
CA ILE A 96 -14.50 16.02 -6.70
C ILE A 96 -14.06 14.68 -6.14
N VAL A 97 -12.80 14.31 -6.41
CA VAL A 97 -12.21 13.06 -5.87
C VAL A 97 -11.17 13.38 -4.82
N THR A 98 -11.35 12.81 -3.65
CA THR A 98 -10.38 12.83 -2.56
C THR A 98 -10.02 11.42 -2.13
N ASN A 99 -8.87 11.26 -1.46
CA ASN A 99 -8.37 9.95 -1.05
C ASN A 99 -7.87 9.95 0.39
N ALA A 100 -7.51 8.79 0.90
CA ALA A 100 -7.02 8.61 2.27
C ALA A 100 -5.49 8.70 2.37
N THR A 101 -4.83 9.58 1.59
CA THR A 101 -3.40 9.87 1.74
C THR A 101 -3.15 10.43 3.13
N GLY A 102 -2.11 9.93 3.83
CA GLY A 102 -1.80 10.28 5.22
C GLY A 102 -2.32 9.28 6.25
N ALA A 103 -3.32 8.44 5.90
CA ALA A 103 -3.91 7.48 6.83
C ALA A 103 -3.14 6.17 7.00
N TYR A 104 -2.22 5.85 6.08
CA TYR A 104 -1.60 4.53 6.00
C TYR A 104 -0.10 4.51 6.31
N GLY A 105 0.54 5.67 6.40
CA GLY A 105 2.00 5.79 6.54
C GLY A 105 2.55 5.03 7.73
N LEU A 106 1.90 5.11 8.90
CA LEU A 106 2.31 4.41 10.10
C LEU A 106 2.25 2.89 9.90
N ALA A 107 1.06 2.36 9.62
CA ALA A 107 0.84 0.91 9.58
C ALA A 107 1.65 0.21 8.48
N ILE A 108 1.72 0.81 7.28
CA ILE A 108 2.47 0.23 6.17
C ILE A 108 3.98 0.31 6.42
N SER A 109 4.49 1.40 6.98
CA SER A 109 5.92 1.51 7.29
C SER A 109 6.38 0.50 8.34
N GLU A 110 5.55 0.20 9.35
CA GLU A 110 5.82 -0.87 10.32
C GLU A 110 5.84 -2.25 9.65
N CYS A 111 4.90 -2.51 8.74
CA CYS A 111 4.90 -3.73 7.93
C CYS A 111 6.19 -3.84 7.08
N MET A 112 6.65 -2.74 6.47
CA MET A 112 7.90 -2.70 5.72
C MET A 112 9.10 -3.07 6.61
N LEU A 113 9.17 -2.53 7.83
CA LEU A 113 10.22 -2.90 8.79
C LEU A 113 10.16 -4.39 9.16
N ALA A 114 8.98 -4.91 9.42
CA ALA A 114 8.79 -6.31 9.74
C ALA A 114 9.26 -7.22 8.60
N LEU A 115 8.92 -6.88 7.35
CA LEU A 115 9.37 -7.58 6.15
C LEU A 115 10.89 -7.49 5.98
N TRP A 116 11.47 -6.31 6.18
CA TRP A 116 12.91 -6.10 6.09
C TRP A 116 13.66 -6.92 7.14
N LEU A 117 13.27 -6.84 8.40
CA LEU A 117 13.84 -7.65 9.48
C LEU A 117 13.68 -9.14 9.21
N SER A 118 12.52 -9.57 8.71
CA SER A 118 12.27 -10.96 8.34
C SER A 118 13.29 -11.47 7.31
N LEU A 119 13.61 -10.66 6.30
CA LEU A 119 14.61 -11.02 5.28
C LEU A 119 16.05 -10.92 5.83
N LEU A 120 16.38 -9.88 6.59
CA LEU A 120 17.72 -9.71 7.18
C LEU A 120 18.07 -10.84 8.14
N LYS A 121 17.11 -11.29 8.95
CA LYS A 121 17.29 -12.31 9.97
C LYS A 121 16.92 -13.71 9.49
N GLU A 122 16.58 -13.87 8.20
CA GLU A 122 16.24 -15.15 7.58
C GLU A 122 15.13 -15.92 8.29
N LEU A 123 14.20 -15.21 8.89
CA LEU A 123 13.10 -15.80 9.68
C LEU A 123 12.29 -16.86 8.91
N PRO A 124 12.05 -16.73 7.59
CA PRO A 124 11.37 -17.78 6.82
C PRO A 124 12.13 -19.11 6.82
N THR A 125 13.46 -19.07 6.65
CA THR A 125 14.31 -20.28 6.66
C THR A 125 14.28 -20.95 8.02
N TYR A 126 14.40 -20.18 9.10
CA TYR A 126 14.31 -20.74 10.46
C TYR A 126 12.93 -21.30 10.77
N ARG A 127 11.86 -20.64 10.32
CA ARG A 127 10.50 -21.16 10.46
C ARG A 127 10.31 -22.50 9.72
N ASP A 128 10.85 -22.63 8.52
CA ASP A 128 10.72 -23.86 7.74
C ASP A 128 11.55 -24.97 8.37
N ASN A 129 12.76 -24.70 8.85
CA ASN A 129 13.56 -25.61 9.66
C ASN A 129 12.83 -26.07 10.93
N GLN A 130 12.15 -25.14 11.65
CA GLN A 130 11.37 -25.47 12.83
C GLN A 130 10.21 -26.42 12.53
N ARG A 131 9.53 -26.25 11.40
CA ARG A 131 8.46 -27.15 10.96
C ARG A 131 8.97 -28.59 10.66
N GLU A 132 10.21 -28.67 10.20
CA GLU A 132 10.90 -29.93 9.95
C GLU A 132 11.63 -30.49 11.19
N HIS A 133 11.42 -29.87 12.37
CA HIS A 133 12.12 -30.20 13.61
C HIS A 133 13.66 -30.25 13.46
N ARG A 134 14.19 -29.39 12.60
CA ARG A 134 15.60 -29.32 12.25
C ARG A 134 16.27 -28.09 12.86
N TRP A 135 17.33 -28.31 13.62
CA TRP A 135 18.24 -27.25 14.07
C TRP A 135 19.33 -27.07 13.01
N ALA A 136 19.14 -26.11 12.10
CA ALA A 136 20.08 -25.83 11.01
C ALA A 136 20.34 -24.31 10.94
N PRO A 137 21.42 -23.83 11.55
CA PRO A 137 21.86 -22.45 11.39
C PRO A 137 22.25 -22.17 9.94
N THR A 138 22.06 -20.94 9.47
CA THR A 138 22.33 -20.55 8.07
C THR A 138 23.82 -20.56 7.69
N GLY A 139 24.71 -20.69 8.67
CA GLY A 139 26.16 -20.82 8.44
C GLY A 139 26.88 -19.50 8.08
N HIS A 140 26.16 -18.39 8.05
CA HIS A 140 26.70 -17.05 7.79
C HIS A 140 26.10 -15.99 8.72
N SER A 141 26.74 -14.82 8.78
CA SER A 141 26.23 -13.71 9.56
C SER A 141 24.99 -13.11 8.95
N VAL A 142 23.95 -12.91 9.77
CA VAL A 142 22.74 -12.22 9.36
C VAL A 142 22.96 -10.70 9.34
N GLY A 143 22.30 -10.01 8.40
CA GLY A 143 22.37 -8.55 8.27
C GLY A 143 21.77 -7.79 9.45
N SER A 144 22.07 -6.49 9.52
CA SER A 144 21.50 -5.54 10.48
C SER A 144 20.95 -4.31 9.75
N ILE A 145 19.94 -3.66 10.34
CA ILE A 145 19.45 -2.35 9.88
C ILE A 145 20.51 -1.27 10.16
N ALA A 146 21.11 -1.30 11.34
CA ALA A 146 22.15 -0.35 11.69
C ALA A 146 23.35 -0.47 10.72
N GLY A 147 23.73 0.65 10.12
CA GLY A 147 24.78 0.73 9.11
C GLY A 147 24.35 0.32 7.69
N SER A 148 23.11 -0.13 7.48
CA SER A 148 22.59 -0.38 6.13
C SER A 148 22.28 0.94 5.41
N ARG A 149 22.49 0.96 4.08
CA ARG A 149 22.06 2.05 3.22
C ARG A 149 20.72 1.76 2.58
N VAL A 150 19.75 2.63 2.84
CA VAL A 150 18.35 2.49 2.39
C VAL A 150 18.03 3.53 1.33
N LEU A 151 17.54 3.09 0.19
CA LEU A 151 17.07 3.94 -0.88
C LEU A 151 15.52 3.95 -0.86
N CYS A 152 14.93 5.06 -0.39
CA CYS A 152 13.48 5.24 -0.34
C CYS A 152 12.98 5.88 -1.63
N VAL A 153 12.47 5.09 -2.56
CA VAL A 153 11.94 5.55 -3.84
C VAL A 153 10.46 5.90 -3.71
N GLY A 154 10.20 7.20 -3.66
CA GLY A 154 8.91 7.78 -3.29
C GLY A 154 8.92 8.25 -1.83
N MET A 155 8.99 9.59 -1.63
CA MET A 155 9.02 10.24 -0.33
C MET A 155 7.67 10.89 0.02
N GLY A 156 6.56 10.16 -0.29
CA GLY A 156 5.22 10.50 0.16
C GLY A 156 4.96 10.04 1.61
N ASP A 157 3.69 9.93 2.00
CA ASP A 157 3.31 9.51 3.36
C ASP A 157 4.00 8.21 3.80
N ILE A 158 3.88 7.14 3.02
CA ILE A 158 4.45 5.82 3.36
C ILE A 158 5.98 5.87 3.38
N GLY A 159 6.59 6.38 2.31
CA GLY A 159 8.05 6.39 2.18
C GLY A 159 8.73 7.25 3.23
N SER A 160 8.18 8.42 3.57
CA SER A 160 8.72 9.28 4.63
C SER A 160 8.58 8.65 6.02
N ASN A 161 7.45 7.98 6.29
CA ASN A 161 7.24 7.24 7.54
C ASN A 161 8.22 6.07 7.68
N PHE A 162 8.49 5.35 6.58
CA PHE A 162 9.47 4.27 6.57
C PHE A 162 10.90 4.80 6.73
N ALA A 163 11.27 5.85 5.99
CA ALA A 163 12.58 6.50 6.05
C ALA A 163 12.94 6.94 7.48
N ARG A 164 12.00 7.62 8.16
CA ARG A 164 12.18 8.06 9.54
C ARG A 164 12.44 6.90 10.50
N ARG A 165 11.72 5.79 10.35
CA ARG A 165 11.89 4.60 11.19
C ARG A 165 13.19 3.87 10.89
N ALA A 166 13.57 3.73 9.62
CA ALA A 166 14.82 3.14 9.20
C ALA A 166 16.02 3.92 9.78
N HIS A 167 15.97 5.26 9.68
CA HIS A 167 16.97 6.16 10.26
C HIS A 167 17.06 5.99 11.79
N ALA A 168 15.92 5.96 12.48
CA ALA A 168 15.90 5.76 13.94
C ALA A 168 16.51 4.41 14.38
N LEU A 169 16.56 3.41 13.50
CA LEU A 169 17.20 2.13 13.71
C LEU A 169 18.69 2.11 13.25
N GLY A 170 19.25 3.26 12.87
CA GLY A 170 20.64 3.44 12.51
C GLY A 170 20.98 3.18 11.03
N ALA A 171 20.00 3.18 10.14
CA ALA A 171 20.25 3.14 8.70
C ALA A 171 20.64 4.52 8.16
N GLU A 172 21.50 4.54 7.13
CA GLU A 172 21.71 5.68 6.26
C GLU A 172 20.58 5.73 5.22
N VAL A 173 19.84 6.83 5.16
CA VAL A 173 18.67 6.93 4.27
C VAL A 173 18.90 7.95 3.17
N VAL A 174 18.72 7.50 1.92
CA VAL A 174 18.65 8.37 0.73
C VAL A 174 17.20 8.36 0.22
N GLY A 175 16.60 9.56 0.18
CA GLY A 175 15.24 9.72 -0.39
C GLY A 175 15.29 10.00 -1.87
N VAL A 176 14.38 9.39 -2.66
CA VAL A 176 14.22 9.68 -4.08
C VAL A 176 12.86 10.29 -4.33
N ARG A 177 12.83 11.46 -4.99
CA ARG A 177 11.62 12.16 -5.43
C ARG A 177 11.61 12.26 -6.96
N ARG A 178 10.43 12.45 -7.54
CA ARG A 178 10.29 12.65 -8.99
C ARG A 178 11.17 13.80 -9.48
N THR A 179 11.09 14.94 -8.78
CA THR A 179 11.89 16.13 -9.03
C THR A 179 12.45 16.65 -7.69
N VAL A 180 13.65 17.20 -7.74
CA VAL A 180 14.29 17.90 -6.63
C VAL A 180 14.73 19.27 -7.15
N HIS A 181 14.40 20.32 -6.41
CA HIS A 181 14.82 21.68 -6.66
C HIS A 181 15.88 22.10 -5.64
N PRO A 182 16.70 23.14 -5.92
CA PRO A 182 17.73 23.59 -4.97
C PRO A 182 17.19 23.86 -3.56
N ASP A 183 15.95 24.35 -3.47
CA ASP A 183 15.30 24.66 -2.18
C ASP A 183 14.52 23.48 -1.61
N THR A 184 14.59 22.29 -2.20
CA THR A 184 13.90 21.09 -1.66
C THR A 184 14.51 20.72 -0.32
N PRO A 185 13.74 20.79 0.79
CA PRO A 185 14.31 20.50 2.10
C PRO A 185 14.70 19.03 2.19
N CYS A 186 15.91 18.78 2.69
CA CYS A 186 16.34 17.45 3.10
C CYS A 186 15.83 17.21 4.53
N PRO A 187 14.96 16.22 4.76
CA PRO A 187 14.53 15.89 6.11
C PRO A 187 15.71 15.41 6.97
N ASP A 188 15.66 15.67 8.26
CA ASP A 188 16.69 15.29 9.25
C ASP A 188 16.97 13.77 9.33
N TYR A 189 16.00 12.97 8.93
CA TYR A 189 16.12 11.51 8.82
C TYR A 189 16.64 11.01 7.46
N CYS A 190 17.05 11.90 6.56
CA CYS A 190 17.69 11.56 5.30
C CYS A 190 19.10 12.17 5.25
N THR A 191 20.08 11.40 4.77
CA THR A 191 21.39 11.92 4.45
C THR A 191 21.33 12.89 3.27
N ARG A 192 20.50 12.55 2.29
CA ARG A 192 20.20 13.40 1.12
C ARG A 192 18.88 12.99 0.46
N VAL A 193 18.38 13.89 -0.38
CA VAL A 193 17.26 13.64 -1.29
C VAL A 193 17.73 13.90 -2.70
N VAL A 194 17.51 12.93 -3.59
CA VAL A 194 17.92 12.98 -5.00
C VAL A 194 16.73 12.91 -5.94
N ALA A 195 16.89 13.36 -7.18
CA ALA A 195 15.88 13.23 -8.20
C ALA A 195 15.82 11.79 -8.75
N GLN A 196 14.68 11.41 -9.32
CA GLN A 196 14.51 10.08 -9.94
C GLN A 196 15.49 9.84 -11.09
N SER A 197 15.97 10.89 -11.75
CA SER A 197 17.02 10.82 -12.78
C SER A 197 18.36 10.33 -12.23
N GLU A 198 18.60 10.47 -10.94
CA GLU A 198 19.85 10.05 -10.25
C GLU A 198 19.72 8.65 -9.62
N LEU A 199 18.55 8.00 -9.75
CA LEU A 199 18.26 6.71 -9.15
C LEU A 199 19.32 5.65 -9.48
N ASP A 200 19.75 5.59 -10.74
CA ASP A 200 20.66 4.57 -11.24
C ASP A 200 22.07 4.67 -10.58
N ALA A 201 22.50 5.88 -10.21
CA ALA A 201 23.74 6.10 -9.49
C ALA A 201 23.70 5.66 -8.01
N GLU A 202 22.51 5.59 -7.41
CA GLU A 202 22.30 5.21 -6.00
C GLU A 202 22.18 3.69 -5.80
N LEU A 203 21.68 2.97 -6.82
CA LEU A 203 21.38 1.53 -6.74
C LEU A 203 22.58 0.66 -6.33
N PRO A 204 23.82 0.89 -6.84
CA PRO A 204 24.95 0.03 -6.52
C PRO A 204 25.38 0.07 -5.03
N GLN A 205 24.93 1.06 -4.28
CA GLN A 205 25.31 1.24 -2.88
C GLN A 205 24.16 0.85 -1.92
N ALA A 206 22.95 0.62 -2.42
CA ALA A 206 21.78 0.36 -1.60
C ALA A 206 21.73 -1.09 -1.12
N ASP A 207 21.66 -1.29 0.21
CA ASP A 207 21.37 -2.59 0.83
C ASP A 207 19.86 -2.91 0.77
N LEU A 208 19.03 -1.86 0.81
CA LEU A 208 17.59 -1.93 0.66
C LEU A 208 17.09 -0.86 -0.31
N VAL A 209 16.25 -1.28 -1.25
CA VAL A 209 15.44 -0.40 -2.10
C VAL A 209 13.98 -0.54 -1.71
N ALA A 210 13.38 0.54 -1.23
CA ALA A 210 11.98 0.57 -0.77
C ALA A 210 11.13 1.43 -1.72
N LEU A 211 10.21 0.79 -2.44
CA LEU A 211 9.32 1.45 -3.40
C LEU A 211 7.97 1.76 -2.76
N SER A 212 7.57 3.05 -2.81
CA SER A 212 6.24 3.50 -2.38
C SER A 212 5.66 4.50 -3.39
N LEU A 213 5.59 4.07 -4.65
CA LEU A 213 5.22 4.87 -5.79
C LEU A 213 3.73 4.71 -6.18
N PRO A 214 3.08 5.76 -6.69
CA PRO A 214 1.78 5.64 -7.36
C PRO A 214 1.93 4.89 -8.70
N ASP A 215 0.81 4.47 -9.30
CA ASP A 215 0.80 3.94 -10.66
C ASP A 215 0.60 5.11 -11.64
N THR A 216 1.66 5.48 -12.32
CA THR A 216 1.68 6.48 -13.40
C THR A 216 2.49 5.93 -14.57
N PRO A 217 2.36 6.49 -15.78
CA PRO A 217 3.18 6.07 -16.93
C PRO A 217 4.70 6.07 -16.62
N GLU A 218 5.16 7.06 -15.84
CA GLU A 218 6.59 7.24 -15.51
C GLU A 218 7.08 6.26 -14.45
N THR A 219 6.19 5.67 -13.67
CA THR A 219 6.55 4.71 -12.63
C THR A 219 6.37 3.26 -13.06
N ARG A 220 5.70 3.00 -14.16
CA ARG A 220 5.52 1.66 -14.72
C ARG A 220 6.86 1.08 -15.16
N HIS A 221 7.15 -0.12 -14.70
CA HIS A 221 8.42 -0.82 -14.92
C HIS A 221 9.65 0.06 -14.62
N LEU A 222 9.51 0.97 -13.66
CA LEU A 222 10.62 1.78 -13.18
C LEU A 222 11.78 0.88 -12.74
N PHE A 223 11.47 -0.25 -12.11
CA PHE A 223 12.41 -1.32 -11.78
C PHE A 223 12.33 -2.43 -12.84
N ASN A 224 13.12 -2.28 -13.88
CA ASN A 224 13.32 -3.23 -14.96
C ASN A 224 14.62 -4.05 -14.77
N ALA A 225 14.93 -4.93 -15.71
CA ALA A 225 16.13 -5.77 -15.68
C ALA A 225 17.45 -4.96 -15.58
N GLY A 226 17.54 -3.83 -16.28
CA GLY A 226 18.72 -2.96 -16.24
C GLY A 226 18.97 -2.41 -14.83
N ARG A 227 17.94 -1.88 -14.16
CA ARG A 227 18.05 -1.36 -12.78
C ARG A 227 18.29 -2.45 -11.76
N MET A 228 17.70 -3.61 -11.94
CA MET A 228 17.97 -4.76 -11.06
C MET A 228 19.42 -5.23 -11.17
N ALA A 229 20.01 -5.17 -12.36
CA ALA A 229 21.42 -5.47 -12.56
C ALA A 229 22.38 -4.44 -11.94
N LEU A 230 21.94 -3.20 -11.72
CA LEU A 230 22.72 -2.17 -11.01
C LEU A 230 22.68 -2.34 -9.50
N CYS A 231 21.72 -3.09 -8.95
CA CYS A 231 21.60 -3.26 -7.51
C CYS A 231 22.80 -4.02 -6.94
N LYS A 232 23.16 -3.68 -5.72
CA LYS A 232 24.17 -4.44 -4.95
C LYS A 232 23.78 -5.91 -4.85
N PRO A 233 24.70 -6.86 -5.06
CA PRO A 233 24.42 -8.28 -4.87
C PRO A 233 23.83 -8.57 -3.50
N GLY A 234 22.68 -9.28 -3.46
CA GLY A 234 21.96 -9.56 -2.23
C GLY A 234 21.13 -8.40 -1.67
N ALA A 235 21.05 -7.27 -2.37
CA ALA A 235 20.19 -6.17 -1.98
C ALA A 235 18.73 -6.63 -1.83
N ILE A 236 18.02 -5.99 -0.93
CA ILE A 236 16.61 -6.27 -0.67
C ILE A 236 15.75 -5.27 -1.45
N LEU A 237 14.74 -5.77 -2.17
CA LEU A 237 13.71 -4.95 -2.81
C LEU A 237 12.38 -5.10 -2.08
N LEU A 238 11.86 -4.02 -1.52
CA LEU A 238 10.52 -3.94 -0.96
C LEU A 238 9.63 -3.06 -1.83
N ASN A 239 8.47 -3.57 -2.22
CA ASN A 239 7.48 -2.78 -2.95
C ASN A 239 6.14 -2.81 -2.21
N VAL A 240 5.71 -1.66 -1.73
CA VAL A 240 4.40 -1.43 -1.10
C VAL A 240 3.54 -0.42 -1.89
N GLY A 241 4.07 0.08 -3.00
CA GLY A 241 3.35 0.95 -3.93
C GLY A 241 2.41 0.15 -4.84
N ARG A 242 2.71 0.12 -6.13
CA ARG A 242 1.96 -0.64 -7.12
C ARG A 242 2.85 -1.70 -7.76
N GLY A 243 2.28 -2.87 -8.04
CA GLY A 243 2.99 -3.97 -8.71
C GLY A 243 3.57 -3.59 -10.06
N THR A 244 2.88 -2.70 -10.77
CA THR A 244 3.28 -2.17 -12.08
C THR A 244 4.63 -1.41 -12.06
N ALA A 245 5.11 -0.96 -10.90
CA ALA A 245 6.41 -0.30 -10.78
C ALA A 245 7.59 -1.25 -11.01
N VAL A 246 7.36 -2.56 -10.92
CA VAL A 246 8.40 -3.59 -11.03
C VAL A 246 8.08 -4.50 -12.22
N ASP A 247 9.05 -4.72 -13.08
CA ASP A 247 8.98 -5.74 -14.12
C ASP A 247 9.04 -7.13 -13.46
N GLY A 248 7.92 -7.86 -13.54
CA GLY A 248 7.77 -9.13 -12.85
C GLY A 248 8.66 -10.24 -13.38
N GLU A 249 8.95 -10.28 -14.69
CA GLU A 249 9.82 -11.27 -15.30
C GLU A 249 11.28 -11.01 -14.92
N ALA A 250 11.69 -9.73 -15.00
CA ALA A 250 13.02 -9.32 -14.57
C ALA A 250 13.25 -9.58 -13.07
N LEU A 251 12.25 -9.32 -12.22
CA LEU A 251 12.33 -9.63 -10.80
C LEU A 251 12.47 -11.13 -10.55
N ALA A 252 11.68 -11.94 -11.24
CA ALA A 252 11.77 -13.41 -11.10
C ALA A 252 13.17 -13.91 -11.48
N ALA A 253 13.76 -13.40 -12.56
CA ALA A 253 15.13 -13.74 -12.97
C ALA A 253 16.17 -13.28 -11.94
N ALA A 254 16.07 -12.05 -11.43
CA ALA A 254 16.99 -11.51 -10.43
C ALA A 254 16.94 -12.27 -9.10
N VAL A 255 15.76 -12.68 -8.65
CA VAL A 255 15.58 -13.48 -7.42
C VAL A 255 16.10 -14.92 -7.64
N HIS A 256 15.87 -15.50 -8.82
CA HIS A 256 16.32 -16.83 -9.15
C HIS A 256 17.86 -16.95 -9.18
N SER A 257 18.53 -15.91 -9.68
CA SER A 257 20.00 -15.80 -9.69
C SER A 257 20.59 -15.38 -8.33
N ALA A 258 19.78 -15.22 -7.29
CA ALA A 258 20.17 -14.69 -5.98
C ALA A 258 20.77 -13.26 -6.03
N ALA A 259 20.65 -12.55 -7.15
CA ALA A 259 21.10 -11.16 -7.27
C ALA A 259 20.29 -10.22 -6.37
N LEU A 260 19.00 -10.51 -6.16
CA LEU A 260 18.12 -9.75 -5.26
C LEU A 260 17.36 -10.65 -4.30
N ARG A 261 17.04 -10.10 -3.12
CA ARG A 261 16.06 -10.64 -2.18
C ARG A 261 14.84 -9.74 -2.20
N CYS A 262 13.65 -10.27 -2.32
CA CYS A 262 12.47 -9.41 -2.46
C CYS A 262 11.31 -9.78 -1.55
N ARG A 263 10.50 -8.77 -1.25
CA ARG A 263 9.13 -8.87 -0.77
C ARG A 263 8.29 -7.81 -1.49
N ALA A 264 7.22 -8.24 -2.12
CA ALA A 264 6.25 -7.36 -2.75
C ALA A 264 4.99 -7.27 -1.87
N GLY A 265 4.41 -6.09 -1.81
CA GLY A 265 3.10 -5.86 -1.21
C GLY A 265 1.97 -6.34 -2.13
N ARG A 266 0.78 -5.84 -1.86
CA ARG A 266 -0.55 -6.28 -2.32
C ARG A 266 -0.70 -6.63 -3.81
N ASP A 267 0.01 -5.96 -4.71
CA ASP A 267 -0.13 -6.06 -6.17
C ASP A 267 1.17 -6.51 -6.85
N GLY A 268 2.07 -7.19 -6.10
CA GLY A 268 3.24 -7.82 -6.70
C GLY A 268 2.83 -8.78 -7.81
N PRO A 269 3.68 -9.04 -8.80
CA PRO A 269 3.33 -9.93 -9.89
C PRO A 269 2.82 -11.22 -9.28
N ARG A 270 1.56 -11.53 -9.52
CA ARG A 270 1.04 -12.87 -9.36
C ARG A 270 1.98 -13.71 -10.21
N ALA A 271 2.83 -14.51 -9.59
CA ALA A 271 3.69 -15.40 -10.33
C ALA A 271 2.81 -16.18 -11.31
N ALA A 272 2.75 -15.68 -12.51
CA ALA A 272 2.25 -16.40 -13.65
C ALA A 272 3.24 -17.53 -13.84
N ALA A 273 3.00 -18.66 -13.24
CA ALA A 273 3.76 -19.84 -13.60
C ALA A 273 3.07 -21.11 -13.12
N ALA A 274 2.08 -21.51 -13.83
CA ALA A 274 1.97 -22.88 -14.20
C ALA A 274 3.25 -23.22 -14.97
N GLY A 275 4.27 -23.78 -14.33
CA GLY A 275 5.47 -24.30 -15.02
C GLY A 275 6.83 -24.05 -14.39
N ALA A 276 7.00 -23.24 -13.37
CA ALA A 276 8.30 -22.98 -12.80
C ALA A 276 8.71 -23.98 -11.69
N SER A 277 9.97 -24.40 -11.79
CA SER A 277 10.71 -25.40 -11.00
C SER A 277 10.53 -25.34 -9.46
N PRO A 278 10.70 -26.48 -8.76
CA PRO A 278 10.47 -26.66 -7.31
C PRO A 278 11.29 -25.76 -6.38
N VAL A 279 12.44 -25.26 -6.82
CA VAL A 279 13.33 -24.40 -6.00
C VAL A 279 12.70 -23.06 -5.63
N GLY A 280 11.73 -22.58 -6.41
CA GLY A 280 11.00 -21.35 -6.10
C GLY A 280 9.84 -21.48 -5.11
N ARG A 281 9.52 -22.68 -4.58
CA ARG A 281 8.38 -22.88 -3.68
C ARG A 281 8.56 -22.27 -2.30
N ALA A 282 9.74 -22.33 -1.72
CA ALA A 282 9.99 -21.82 -0.38
C ALA A 282 9.82 -20.28 -0.25
N GLN A 283 9.97 -19.54 -1.35
CA GLN A 283 9.77 -18.08 -1.38
C GLN A 283 8.42 -17.66 -1.97
N ARG A 284 7.65 -18.60 -2.58
CA ARG A 284 6.36 -18.31 -3.25
C ARG A 284 5.13 -18.43 -2.38
N ASP A 285 5.16 -19.19 -1.31
CA ASP A 285 3.97 -19.50 -0.50
C ASP A 285 3.45 -18.31 0.34
N HIS A 286 4.07 -17.12 0.20
CA HIS A 286 3.65 -15.91 0.88
C HIS A 286 2.93 -14.90 -0.02
N HIS A 287 2.63 -15.26 -1.27
CA HIS A 287 1.81 -14.46 -2.19
C HIS A 287 0.34 -14.88 -2.23
N ALA A 288 -0.20 -15.36 -1.13
CA ALA A 288 -1.65 -15.47 -1.04
C ALA A 288 -2.24 -14.05 -1.11
N PRO A 289 -3.09 -13.74 -2.08
CA PRO A 289 -3.77 -12.46 -2.10
C PRO A 289 -4.60 -12.36 -0.82
N CYS A 290 -4.44 -11.27 -0.07
CA CYS A 290 -5.28 -10.94 1.08
C CYS A 290 -6.72 -10.62 0.68
N HIS A 291 -7.31 -11.41 -0.21
CA HIS A 291 -8.67 -11.32 -0.71
C HIS A 291 -9.46 -12.61 -0.49
N ARG A 292 -9.16 -13.40 0.55
CA ARG A 292 -10.16 -14.35 1.02
C ARG A 292 -11.00 -13.66 2.09
N ARG A 293 -12.30 -13.56 1.79
CA ARG A 293 -13.37 -13.21 2.71
C ARG A 293 -13.14 -13.92 4.04
N LEU A 294 -13.12 -13.17 5.13
CA LEU A 294 -13.33 -13.74 6.45
C LEU A 294 -14.76 -14.26 6.49
N GLN A 295 -14.96 -15.53 6.21
CA GLN A 295 -16.13 -16.23 6.71
C GLN A 295 -15.98 -16.32 8.23
N PRO A 296 -17.06 -16.17 9.01
CA PRO A 296 -16.99 -16.41 10.45
C PRO A 296 -16.51 -17.84 10.67
N ALA A 297 -15.37 -17.98 11.34
CA ALA A 297 -14.83 -19.26 11.72
C ALA A 297 -15.84 -19.92 12.68
N GLN A 298 -16.39 -21.04 12.27
CA GLN A 298 -16.93 -22.00 13.22
C GLN A 298 -15.73 -22.50 14.03
N ASP A 299 -15.85 -22.36 15.35
CA ASP A 299 -14.87 -22.73 16.35
C ASP A 299 -14.59 -24.24 16.28
N THR A 300 -13.53 -24.63 15.59
CA THR A 300 -12.89 -25.94 15.77
C THR A 300 -11.43 -25.64 16.11
N GLY A 301 -11.17 -25.70 17.43
CA GLY A 301 -9.85 -25.45 17.99
C GLY A 301 -8.78 -26.35 17.37
N GLN A 302 -7.90 -25.72 16.66
CA GLN A 302 -6.52 -26.04 16.32
C GLN A 302 -6.21 -25.40 14.96
N HIS A 303 -5.66 -24.21 15.00
CA HIS A 303 -4.62 -23.72 14.08
C HIS A 303 -4.30 -22.28 14.46
N ARG A 304 -3.17 -22.07 15.10
CA ARG A 304 -2.54 -20.75 15.21
C ARG A 304 -2.04 -20.36 13.83
N GLY A 305 -2.95 -19.83 13.00
CA GLY A 305 -2.64 -19.26 11.70
C GLY A 305 -1.98 -17.89 11.86
N TYR A 306 -0.82 -17.71 11.26
CA TYR A 306 -0.17 -16.42 11.14
C TYR A 306 -1.02 -15.50 10.28
N LEU A 307 -1.54 -14.42 10.90
CA LEU A 307 -2.23 -13.32 10.24
C LEU A 307 -1.21 -12.55 9.37
N CYS A 308 -1.36 -12.68 8.07
CA CYS A 308 -0.87 -11.67 7.14
C CYS A 308 -1.85 -10.48 7.28
N ALA A 309 -1.49 -9.50 8.13
CA ALA A 309 -2.34 -8.36 8.41
C ALA A 309 -2.59 -7.57 7.12
N GLN A 310 -3.85 -7.49 6.71
CA GLN A 310 -4.26 -6.51 5.70
C GLN A 310 -4.07 -5.10 6.27
N PRO A 311 -3.61 -4.11 5.52
CA PRO A 311 -3.53 -2.72 5.96
C PRO A 311 -4.84 -2.20 6.56
N GLN A 312 -5.97 -2.70 6.08
CA GLN A 312 -7.31 -2.37 6.59
C GLN A 312 -7.59 -2.91 8.02
N ALA A 313 -6.98 -4.01 8.43
CA ALA A 313 -7.11 -4.55 9.78
C ALA A 313 -6.23 -3.81 10.80
N LEU A 314 -5.10 -3.27 10.34
CA LEU A 314 -4.20 -2.46 11.17
C LEU A 314 -4.76 -1.05 11.42
N CYS A 315 -5.49 -0.48 10.45
CA CYS A 315 -6.13 0.83 10.61
C CYS A 315 -7.21 0.86 11.71
N ARG A 316 -7.80 -0.30 12.07
CA ARG A 316 -8.78 -0.40 13.17
C ARG A 316 -8.17 -0.16 14.57
N ARG A 317 -6.86 -0.32 14.73
CA ARG A 317 -6.21 -0.11 16.04
C ARG A 317 -5.62 1.29 16.21
N SER A 318 -5.24 1.99 15.16
CA SER A 318 -4.67 3.34 15.26
C SER A 318 -5.72 4.45 15.36
N ALA A 319 -7.00 4.17 15.12
CA ALA A 319 -8.10 5.12 15.32
C ALA A 319 -8.69 5.12 16.75
N ALA A 320 -8.11 4.34 17.69
CA ALA A 320 -8.51 4.22 19.07
C ALA A 320 -7.47 4.82 20.05
N GLY A 321 -6.73 5.79 19.59
CA GLY A 321 -5.82 6.60 20.42
C GLY A 321 -6.07 8.06 20.26
#